data_f4daef9b1f6239f0d3fa27719ae2be67
#
_entry.id   f4daef9b1f6239f0d3fa27719ae2be67
#
_cell.length_a   1.000
_cell.length_b   1.000
_cell.length_c   1.000
_cell.angle_alpha   90.00
_cell.angle_beta   90.00
_cell.angle_gamma   90.00
#
_symmetry.space_group_name_H-M   'P 1'
#
loop_
_entity.id
_entity.type
_entity.pdbx_description
1 polymer ?
#
loop_
_entity_poly.entity_id
_entity_poly.type
_entity_poly.pdbx_seq_one_letter_code
_entity_poly.pdbx_strand_id
1 'polypeptide(L)'
;MSLNLKQIAVYGAGGFGRELAWLIQSCNDVEHYYELVCFIDDDEKLHGSVINELPVLGLLQSHAAFPDAMIACGVGMPKARVNVYNKVSDMGLNFETIIHPRVERSKWIEVGKGTIICAGSILYIAS
;
A
#
# COMPACT_ATOMS: atom_id res chain seq x y z
N MET A 1 16.92 11.03 18.20
CA MET A 1 16.54 11.68 16.92
C MET A 1 15.39 10.91 16.30
N SER A 2 14.30 11.59 16.04
CA SER A 2 13.15 10.94 15.41
C SER A 2 13.36 10.80 13.90
N LEU A 3 12.98 9.67 13.35
CA LEU A 3 12.99 9.44 11.92
C LEU A 3 11.66 9.90 11.34
N ASN A 4 11.70 10.65 10.24
CA ASN A 4 10.51 11.01 9.50
C ASN A 4 10.17 9.85 8.55
N LEU A 5 9.39 8.89 9.05
CA LEU A 5 8.95 7.76 8.26
C LEU A 5 7.73 8.16 7.43
N LYS A 6 7.66 7.64 6.21
CA LYS A 6 6.49 7.79 5.36
C LYS A 6 5.41 6.81 5.82
N GLN A 7 4.26 7.32 6.24
CA GLN A 7 3.14 6.49 6.63
C GLN A 7 2.49 5.84 5.42
N ILE A 8 2.19 4.55 5.53
CA ILE A 8 1.56 3.75 4.47
C ILE A 8 0.35 3.02 5.03
N ALA A 9 -0.77 3.12 4.33
CA ALA A 9 -1.93 2.25 4.53
C ALA A 9 -2.03 1.29 3.35
N VAL A 10 -2.19 0.00 3.62
CA VAL A 10 -2.35 -1.02 2.58
C VAL A 10 -3.84 -1.21 2.29
N TYR A 11 -4.27 -0.91 1.07
CA TYR A 11 -5.64 -1.10 0.65
C TYR A 11 -5.85 -2.55 0.23
N GLY A 12 -6.62 -3.29 1.00
CA GLY A 12 -6.88 -4.70 0.85
C GLY A 12 -6.30 -5.50 2.03
N ALA A 13 -7.18 -6.16 2.79
CA ALA A 13 -6.80 -6.95 3.96
C ALA A 13 -6.76 -8.46 3.67
N GLY A 14 -6.88 -8.85 2.40
CA GLY A 14 -6.80 -10.23 1.96
C GLY A 14 -5.36 -10.72 1.80
N GLY A 15 -5.21 -11.87 1.15
CA GLY A 15 -3.89 -12.50 0.99
C GLY A 15 -2.86 -11.63 0.31
N PHE A 16 -3.23 -10.98 -0.79
CA PHE A 16 -2.30 -10.12 -1.51
C PHE A 16 -1.94 -8.86 -0.72
N GLY A 17 -2.90 -8.28 0.01
CA GLY A 17 -2.61 -7.13 0.87
C GLY A 17 -1.60 -7.48 1.97
N ARG A 18 -1.72 -8.67 2.55
CA ARG A 18 -0.77 -9.15 3.57
C ARG A 18 0.62 -9.42 2.97
N GLU A 19 0.68 -9.94 1.75
CA GLU A 19 1.96 -10.09 1.03
C GLU A 19 2.61 -8.75 0.75
N LEU A 20 1.81 -7.75 0.38
CA LEU A 20 2.30 -6.39 0.17
C LEU A 20 2.83 -5.78 1.47
N ALA A 21 2.14 -6.00 2.59
CA ALA A 21 2.63 -5.56 3.89
C ALA A 21 3.99 -6.18 4.23
N TRP A 22 4.15 -7.47 3.92
CA TRP A 22 5.44 -8.15 4.08
C TRP A 22 6.52 -7.54 3.18
N LEU A 23 6.17 -7.18 1.95
CA LEU A 23 7.09 -6.52 1.03
C LEU A 23 7.55 -5.16 1.57
N ILE A 24 6.63 -4.38 2.13
CA ILE A 24 6.95 -3.09 2.75
C ILE A 24 7.90 -3.28 3.93
N GLN A 25 7.68 -4.30 4.75
CA GLN A 25 8.57 -4.64 5.85
C GLN A 25 9.95 -5.08 5.34
N SER A 26 10.01 -5.80 4.22
CA SER A 26 11.27 -6.17 3.59
C SER A 26 12.05 -4.95 3.11
N CYS A 27 11.36 -3.92 2.61
CA CYS A 27 12.00 -2.65 2.29
C CYS A 27 12.59 -2.00 3.55
N ASN A 28 11.86 -2.04 4.66
CA ASN A 28 12.33 -1.47 5.93
C ASN A 28 13.52 -2.23 6.52
N ASP A 29 13.65 -3.52 6.24
CA ASP A 29 14.80 -4.31 6.70
C ASP A 29 16.11 -3.85 6.05
N VAL A 30 16.04 -3.30 4.84
CA VAL A 30 17.21 -2.75 4.15
C VAL A 30 17.46 -1.30 4.58
N GLU A 31 16.42 -0.49 4.55
CA GLU A 31 16.46 0.90 5.00
C GLU A 31 15.09 1.25 5.60
N HIS A 32 15.07 1.60 6.89
CA HIS A 32 13.83 1.90 7.60
C HIS A 32 13.25 3.21 7.10
N TYR A 33 12.25 3.12 6.24
CA TYR A 33 11.69 4.24 5.49
C TYR A 33 10.19 4.39 5.68
N TYR A 34 9.46 3.28 5.88
CA TYR A 34 8.00 3.27 5.97
C TYR A 34 7.50 2.98 7.38
N GLU A 35 6.40 3.62 7.74
CA GLU A 35 5.58 3.26 8.89
C GLU A 35 4.25 2.73 8.37
N LEU A 36 4.04 1.43 8.48
CA LEU A 36 2.78 0.79 8.11
C LEU A 36 1.76 1.03 9.21
N VAL A 37 0.66 1.73 8.90
CA VAL A 37 -0.27 2.22 9.94
C VAL A 37 -1.57 1.42 10.02
N CYS A 38 -2.07 0.90 8.91
CA CYS A 38 -3.31 0.12 8.90
C CYS A 38 -3.49 -0.60 7.57
N PHE A 39 -4.47 -1.51 7.58
CA PHE A 39 -5.07 -2.03 6.35
C PHE A 39 -6.38 -1.29 6.09
N ILE A 40 -6.72 -1.09 4.83
CA ILE A 40 -8.01 -0.57 4.41
C ILE A 40 -8.75 -1.68 3.69
N ASP A 41 -10.02 -1.88 3.99
CA ASP A 41 -10.86 -2.83 3.27
C ASP A 41 -12.27 -2.29 3.15
N ASP A 42 -12.90 -2.53 1.99
CA ASP A 42 -14.27 -2.11 1.75
C ASP A 42 -15.30 -3.02 2.44
N ASP A 43 -14.88 -4.20 2.89
CA ASP A 43 -15.73 -5.12 3.64
C ASP A 43 -15.87 -4.65 5.08
N GLU A 44 -17.02 -4.09 5.40
CA GLU A 44 -17.31 -3.56 6.73
C GLU A 44 -17.21 -4.61 7.83
N LYS A 45 -17.38 -5.88 7.50
CA LYS A 45 -17.25 -6.99 8.47
C LYS A 45 -15.84 -7.13 9.00
N LEU A 46 -14.86 -6.66 8.25
CA LEU A 46 -13.46 -6.72 8.65
C LEU A 46 -13.04 -5.51 9.49
N HIS A 47 -13.83 -4.46 9.52
CA HIS A 47 -13.49 -3.25 10.26
C HIS A 47 -13.43 -3.54 11.76
N GLY A 48 -12.39 -3.05 12.41
CA GLY A 48 -12.11 -3.34 13.81
C GLY A 48 -11.32 -4.61 14.05
N SER A 49 -11.10 -5.42 13.01
CA SER A 49 -10.19 -6.56 13.09
C SER A 49 -8.75 -6.08 13.17
N VAL A 50 -7.87 -6.96 13.62
CA VAL A 50 -6.43 -6.72 13.68
C VAL A 50 -5.74 -7.79 12.83
N ILE A 51 -4.92 -7.35 11.88
CA ILE A 51 -4.14 -8.23 11.01
C ILE A 51 -2.69 -7.76 11.09
N ASN A 52 -1.77 -8.68 11.36
CA ASN A 52 -0.35 -8.34 11.52
C ASN A 52 -0.13 -7.20 12.51
N GLU A 53 -0.89 -7.22 13.61
CA GLU A 53 -0.85 -6.21 14.69
C GLU A 53 -1.35 -4.82 14.27
N LEU A 54 -1.97 -4.70 13.10
CA LEU A 54 -2.48 -3.43 12.57
C LEU A 54 -4.01 -3.48 12.44
N PRO A 55 -4.69 -2.35 12.66
CA PRO A 55 -6.13 -2.30 12.51
C PRO A 55 -6.57 -2.37 11.05
N VAL A 56 -7.75 -2.92 10.82
CA VAL A 56 -8.44 -2.86 9.54
C VAL A 56 -9.51 -1.78 9.62
N LEU A 57 -9.45 -0.81 8.72
CA LEU A 57 -10.34 0.36 8.69
C LEU A 57 -10.99 0.50 7.33
N GLY A 58 -12.05 1.29 7.25
CA GLY A 58 -12.57 1.78 5.98
C GLY A 58 -11.71 2.93 5.45
N LEU A 59 -11.86 3.28 4.18
CA LEU A 59 -11.06 4.35 3.57
C LEU A 59 -11.24 5.69 4.27
N LEU A 60 -12.48 6.07 4.59
CA LEU A 60 -12.73 7.33 5.29
C LEU A 60 -12.15 7.34 6.70
N GLN A 61 -12.28 6.23 7.41
CA GLN A 61 -11.72 6.07 8.75
C GLN A 61 -10.21 6.15 8.75
N SER A 62 -9.57 5.51 7.76
CA SER A 62 -8.12 5.54 7.60
C SER A 62 -7.64 6.96 7.34
N HIS A 63 -8.32 7.69 6.45
CA HIS A 63 -7.96 9.07 6.14
C HIS A 63 -8.13 9.99 7.35
N ALA A 64 -9.17 9.76 8.15
CA ALA A 64 -9.38 10.54 9.37
C ALA A 64 -8.31 10.27 10.43
N ALA A 65 -7.91 9.01 10.59
CA ALA A 65 -6.92 8.60 11.59
C ALA A 65 -5.48 8.92 11.15
N PHE A 66 -5.19 8.77 9.85
CA PHE A 66 -3.85 8.92 9.28
C PHE A 66 -3.91 9.78 8.01
N PRO A 67 -4.14 11.10 8.15
CA PRO A 67 -4.38 11.97 7.00
C PRO A 67 -3.19 12.09 6.04
N ASP A 68 -1.98 11.84 6.54
CA ASP A 68 -0.76 11.95 5.73
C ASP A 68 -0.32 10.63 5.12
N ALA A 69 -1.03 9.53 5.40
CA ALA A 69 -0.65 8.23 4.90
C ALA A 69 -0.84 8.15 3.37
N MET A 70 0.16 7.62 2.70
CA MET A 70 0.04 7.22 1.31
C MET A 70 -0.59 5.84 1.22
N ILE A 71 -1.14 5.52 0.06
CA ILE A 71 -1.86 4.27 -0.15
C ILE A 71 -1.01 3.33 -1.00
N ALA A 72 -0.84 2.10 -0.51
CA ALA A 72 -0.29 1.01 -1.31
C ALA A 72 -1.43 0.07 -1.69
N CYS A 73 -1.58 -0.23 -2.98
CA CYS A 73 -2.69 -1.04 -3.44
C CYS A 73 -2.39 -2.52 -3.29
N GLY A 74 -3.03 -3.14 -2.29
CA GLY A 74 -2.92 -4.57 -2.00
C GLY A 74 -4.06 -5.39 -2.58
N VAL A 75 -4.66 -4.94 -3.67
CA VAL A 75 -5.74 -5.62 -4.38
C VAL A 75 -5.21 -6.08 -5.73
N GLY A 76 -5.28 -7.39 -6.00
CA GLY A 76 -4.66 -7.97 -7.19
C GLY A 76 -5.55 -8.01 -8.43
N MET A 77 -6.87 -8.09 -8.27
CA MET A 77 -7.80 -8.23 -9.40
C MET A 77 -7.90 -6.91 -10.18
N PRO A 78 -7.78 -6.94 -11.53
CA PRO A 78 -7.75 -5.70 -12.33
C PRO A 78 -8.94 -4.77 -12.12
N LYS A 79 -10.16 -5.29 -12.09
CA LYS A 79 -11.35 -4.46 -11.85
C LYS A 79 -11.35 -3.83 -10.46
N ALA A 80 -10.95 -4.59 -9.45
CA ALA A 80 -10.88 -4.10 -8.09
C ALA A 80 -9.79 -3.04 -7.95
N ARG A 81 -8.67 -3.20 -8.65
CA ARG A 81 -7.59 -2.20 -8.66
C ARG A 81 -8.06 -0.87 -9.26
N VAL A 82 -8.80 -0.91 -10.35
CA VAL A 82 -9.38 0.30 -10.96
C VAL A 82 -10.33 1.00 -9.98
N ASN A 83 -11.17 0.22 -9.29
CA ASN A 83 -12.08 0.74 -8.27
C ASN A 83 -11.32 1.46 -7.14
N VAL A 84 -10.27 0.84 -6.64
CA VAL A 84 -9.42 1.43 -5.60
C VAL A 84 -8.78 2.72 -6.11
N TYR A 85 -8.25 2.69 -7.33
CA TYR A 85 -7.66 3.87 -7.95
C TYR A 85 -8.65 5.04 -7.97
N ASN A 86 -9.88 4.79 -8.42
CA ASN A 86 -10.90 5.82 -8.52
C ASN A 86 -11.28 6.39 -7.14
N LYS A 87 -11.51 5.53 -6.16
CA LYS A 87 -11.88 5.95 -4.80
C LYS A 87 -10.79 6.78 -4.15
N VAL A 88 -9.55 6.35 -4.25
CA VAL A 88 -8.41 7.02 -3.64
C VAL A 88 -8.14 8.35 -4.34
N SER A 89 -8.18 8.35 -5.67
CA SER A 89 -7.97 9.56 -6.46
C SER A 89 -9.06 10.61 -6.21
N ASP A 90 -10.31 10.17 -6.08
CA ASP A 90 -11.44 11.08 -5.81
C ASP A 90 -11.29 11.78 -4.45
N MET A 91 -10.59 11.18 -3.51
CA MET A 91 -10.28 11.79 -2.22
C MET A 91 -9.01 12.64 -2.25
N GLY A 92 -8.33 12.72 -3.38
CA GLY A 92 -7.08 13.46 -3.50
C GLY A 92 -5.90 12.80 -2.79
N LEU A 93 -6.00 11.52 -2.46
CA LEU A 93 -4.92 10.78 -1.82
C LEU A 93 -3.92 10.26 -2.86
N ASN A 94 -2.72 10.00 -2.41
CA ASN A 94 -1.63 9.57 -3.28
C ASN A 94 -1.29 8.10 -3.07
N PHE A 95 -0.91 7.44 -4.17
CA PHE A 95 -0.39 6.08 -4.14
C PHE A 95 1.13 6.10 -3.99
N GLU A 96 1.64 5.15 -3.22
CA GLU A 96 3.07 4.90 -3.11
C GLU A 96 3.47 3.78 -4.07
N THR A 97 4.63 3.94 -4.68
CA THR A 97 5.25 2.89 -5.49
C THR A 97 6.13 2.03 -4.58
N ILE A 98 5.85 0.73 -4.55
CA ILE A 98 6.58 -0.22 -3.71
C ILE A 98 7.39 -1.14 -4.62
N ILE A 99 8.69 -1.19 -4.38
CA ILE A 99 9.62 -2.01 -5.16
C ILE A 99 10.40 -2.89 -4.21
N HIS A 100 10.39 -4.21 -4.47
CA HIS A 100 11.18 -5.15 -3.67
C HIS A 100 12.66 -4.73 -3.70
N PRO A 101 13.35 -4.73 -2.56
CA PRO A 101 14.73 -4.20 -2.48
C PRO A 101 15.74 -4.98 -3.31
N ARG A 102 15.43 -6.21 -3.71
CA ARG A 102 16.31 -7.05 -4.54
C ARG A 102 16.02 -6.94 -6.03
N VAL A 103 15.05 -6.11 -6.43
CA VAL A 103 14.75 -5.92 -7.85
C VAL A 103 15.77 -4.97 -8.45
N GLU A 104 16.47 -5.44 -9.46
CA GLU A 104 17.35 -4.60 -10.26
C GLU A 104 16.54 -3.84 -11.29
N ARG A 105 16.82 -2.57 -11.45
CA ARG A 105 16.19 -1.75 -12.48
C ARG A 105 17.17 -0.73 -13.03
N SER A 106 17.02 -0.44 -14.32
CA SER A 106 17.78 0.60 -14.96
C SER A 106 17.35 1.98 -14.47
N LYS A 107 18.30 2.88 -14.29
CA LYS A 107 18.01 4.29 -13.98
C LYS A 107 17.23 5.01 -15.09
N TRP A 108 17.17 4.41 -16.27
CA TRP A 108 16.45 4.96 -17.43
C TRP A 108 14.99 4.53 -17.48
N ILE A 109 14.57 3.63 -16.60
CA ILE A 109 13.18 3.16 -16.53
C ILE A 109 12.41 4.04 -15.56
N GLU A 110 11.31 4.62 -16.04
CA GLU A 110 10.37 5.33 -15.17
C GLU A 110 9.34 4.35 -14.63
N VAL A 111 9.02 4.49 -13.35
CA VAL A 111 8.02 3.67 -12.69
C VAL A 111 6.85 4.58 -12.31
N GLY A 112 5.67 4.26 -12.82
CA GLY A 112 4.45 5.01 -12.53
C GLY A 112 4.05 4.93 -11.05
N LYS A 113 3.33 5.93 -10.57
CA LYS A 113 2.82 5.95 -9.19
C LYS A 113 1.90 4.76 -8.93
N GLY A 114 2.02 4.18 -7.76
CA GLY A 114 1.20 3.05 -7.36
C GLY A 114 1.63 1.71 -7.96
N THR A 115 2.74 1.68 -8.68
CA THR A 115 3.31 0.45 -9.20
C THR A 115 3.90 -0.36 -8.06
N ILE A 116 3.67 -1.67 -8.10
CA ILE A 116 4.24 -2.61 -7.12
C ILE A 116 5.10 -3.60 -7.88
N ILE A 117 6.38 -3.64 -7.53
CA ILE A 117 7.34 -4.55 -8.15
C ILE A 117 7.81 -5.55 -7.11
N CYS A 118 7.35 -6.79 -7.28
CA CYS A 118 7.79 -7.93 -6.48
C CYS A 118 8.84 -8.72 -7.26
N ALA A 119 9.53 -9.62 -6.58
CA ALA A 119 10.43 -10.53 -7.27
C ALA A 119 9.64 -11.35 -8.30
N GLY A 120 9.91 -11.14 -9.59
CA GLY A 120 9.27 -11.85 -10.68
C GLY A 120 7.92 -11.34 -11.16
N SER A 121 7.39 -10.24 -10.61
CA SER A 121 6.12 -9.68 -11.08
C SER A 121 6.03 -8.18 -10.90
N ILE A 122 5.23 -7.53 -11.75
CA ILE A 122 4.96 -6.09 -11.70
C ILE A 122 3.45 -5.90 -11.76
N LEU A 123 2.92 -5.07 -10.85
CA LEU A 123 1.51 -4.73 -10.80
C LEU A 123 1.33 -3.22 -10.88
N TYR A 124 0.52 -2.78 -11.82
CA TYR A 124 0.19 -1.37 -12.00
C TYR A 124 -1.18 -1.06 -11.40
N ILE A 125 -1.33 0.11 -10.79
CA ILE A 125 -2.61 0.51 -10.20
C ILE A 125 -3.64 0.85 -11.28
N ALA A 126 -3.21 1.49 -12.33
CA ALA A 126 -4.03 1.82 -13.49
C ALA A 126 -3.13 1.85 -14.72
N SER A 127 -3.38 0.98 -15.65
CA SER A 127 -2.56 0.86 -16.85
C SER A 127 -3.40 1.00 -18.10
#